data_043919bdfa0d1c7da7c09698d35c68b5
#
_entry.id   043919bdfa0d1c7da7c09698d35c68b5
#
_cell.length_a   1.000
_cell.length_b   1.000
_cell.length_c   1.000
_cell.angle_alpha   90.00
_cell.angle_beta   90.00
_cell.angle_gamma   90.00
#
_symmetry.space_group_name_H-M   'P 1'
#
loop_
_entity.id
_entity.type
_entity.pdbx_description
1 polymer ?
#
loop_
_entity_poly.entity_id
_entity_poly.type
_entity_poly.pdbx_seq_one_letter_code
_entity_poly.pdbx_strand_id
1 'polypeptide(L)'
;AQALAVALGGKIQQDIYDEYIREEETVEKKLSKDKTVTTYHAATLKHSQDAERCEATHSVTLNKSSVLYALYKEERLMVNSFHHQAVKDAGKHFRVTALSSDGVIEAIESSEFKPIMGVQWHPEWMGEEGGKLFQWLVGQSNNFYLAKQLHQRILTLDTHCDTPMFFPQGVNFDQRDSRILYDLHKMTEGRQDAVTMAAYLPQPKIGESFSSKIDVEGLKRYNPHLIETLNHLSPAVYANLIFDKIEEIVKQNQRYISIARTPSDLYEDKRKGRKSIMFAIENGLALEHKLENVKHFAQRGVTYITLCHNGDNDICDSARGCNTHGGVSKFGEEVIKEMNRNGIMVDLSHGGEKSFYDGLEISTMPIVC
;
A
#
# COMPACT_ATOMS: atom_id res chain seq x y z
N ALA A 1 -18.71 -4.44 20.00
CA ALA A 1 -18.84 -4.94 18.60
C ALA A 1 -19.89 -4.15 17.82
N GLN A 2 -21.13 -4.04 18.30
CA GLN A 2 -22.28 -3.48 17.58
C GLN A 2 -22.03 -2.05 17.05
N ALA A 3 -21.60 -1.12 17.92
CA ALA A 3 -21.35 0.27 17.55
C ALA A 3 -20.27 0.39 16.45
N LEU A 4 -19.22 -0.42 16.52
CA LEU A 4 -18.16 -0.47 15.50
C LEU A 4 -18.71 -0.95 14.14
N ALA A 5 -19.50 -2.03 14.15
CA ALA A 5 -20.10 -2.56 12.93
C ALA A 5 -20.97 -1.51 12.24
N VAL A 6 -21.90 -0.90 12.96
CA VAL A 6 -22.85 0.10 12.43
C VAL A 6 -22.11 1.35 11.91
N ALA A 7 -21.12 1.84 12.67
CA ALA A 7 -20.36 3.04 12.29
C ALA A 7 -19.65 2.90 10.95
N LEU A 8 -19.31 1.69 10.51
CA LEU A 8 -18.60 1.42 9.26
C LEU A 8 -19.44 0.60 8.25
N GLY A 9 -20.77 0.71 8.34
CA GLY A 9 -21.70 0.19 7.34
C GLY A 9 -22.16 -1.26 7.53
N GLY A 10 -21.83 -1.86 8.67
CA GLY A 10 -22.39 -3.15 9.09
C GLY A 10 -23.82 -3.02 9.62
N LYS A 11 -24.40 -4.13 10.07
CA LYS A 11 -25.79 -4.22 10.57
C LYS A 11 -25.86 -4.95 11.88
N ILE A 12 -26.86 -4.58 12.71
CA ILE A 12 -27.18 -5.29 13.93
C ILE A 12 -28.50 -6.04 13.80
N GLN A 13 -28.64 -7.12 14.55
CA GLN A 13 -29.89 -7.79 14.85
C GLN A 13 -30.45 -7.17 16.11
N GLN A 14 -31.67 -6.69 16.06
CA GLN A 14 -32.30 -5.96 17.17
C GLN A 14 -32.72 -6.86 18.32
N ASP A 15 -33.12 -8.09 18.00
CA ASP A 15 -33.33 -9.15 18.97
C ASP A 15 -32.80 -10.47 18.41
N ILE A 16 -31.85 -11.10 19.11
CA ILE A 16 -31.25 -12.37 18.70
C ILE A 16 -32.17 -13.59 18.97
N TYR A 17 -33.22 -13.40 19.72
CA TYR A 17 -34.21 -14.46 20.01
C TYR A 17 -35.34 -14.52 18.99
N ASP A 18 -35.41 -13.53 18.08
CA ASP A 18 -36.32 -13.53 16.94
C ASP A 18 -35.78 -14.36 15.79
N GLU A 19 -36.56 -15.28 15.23
CA GLU A 19 -36.25 -15.97 13.99
C GLU A 19 -36.44 -15.04 12.79
N TYR A 20 -35.52 -15.06 11.84
CA TYR A 20 -35.71 -14.37 10.58
C TYR A 20 -35.16 -15.18 9.41
N ILE A 21 -35.84 -15.07 8.27
CA ILE A 21 -35.39 -15.65 6.99
C ILE A 21 -34.80 -14.56 6.14
N ARG A 22 -33.58 -14.74 5.67
CA ARG A 22 -32.94 -13.83 4.71
C ARG A 22 -32.89 -14.50 3.34
N GLU A 23 -33.57 -13.90 2.36
CA GLU A 23 -33.35 -14.21 0.95
C GLU A 23 -32.12 -13.40 0.48
N GLU A 24 -31.02 -14.07 0.19
CA GLU A 24 -29.87 -13.43 -0.47
C GLU A 24 -30.06 -13.52 -1.98
N GLU A 25 -30.45 -12.42 -2.61
CA GLU A 25 -30.25 -12.21 -4.05
C GLU A 25 -28.82 -11.74 -4.30
N THR A 26 -27.93 -12.63 -4.67
CA THR A 26 -26.63 -12.25 -5.24
C THR A 26 -26.76 -12.05 -6.75
N VAL A 27 -26.01 -11.10 -7.29
CA VAL A 27 -26.02 -10.73 -8.73
C VAL A 27 -25.70 -11.95 -9.61
N GLU A 28 -24.93 -12.93 -9.11
CA GLU A 28 -24.64 -14.19 -9.80
C GLU A 28 -25.84 -15.13 -9.89
N LYS A 29 -26.85 -14.99 -9.06
CA LYS A 29 -28.06 -15.82 -9.06
C LYS A 29 -29.11 -15.44 -10.09
N LYS A 30 -28.97 -14.32 -10.77
CA LYS A 30 -29.80 -14.04 -11.96
C LYS A 30 -29.51 -14.99 -13.12
N LEU A 31 -28.40 -15.73 -13.09
CA LEU A 31 -27.98 -16.69 -14.11
C LEU A 31 -28.13 -18.17 -13.70
N SER A 32 -28.30 -18.48 -12.41
CA SER A 32 -28.57 -19.84 -11.93
C SER A 32 -29.90 -19.89 -11.17
N LYS A 33 -30.69 -20.93 -11.44
CA LYS A 33 -32.03 -21.13 -10.83
C LYS A 33 -31.98 -21.60 -9.36
N ASP A 34 -30.83 -21.64 -8.72
CA ASP A 34 -30.69 -22.10 -7.33
C ASP A 34 -30.70 -20.92 -6.36
N LYS A 35 -31.78 -20.78 -5.63
CA LYS A 35 -31.90 -19.88 -4.47
C LYS A 35 -31.30 -20.59 -3.25
N THR A 36 -30.19 -20.13 -2.71
CA THR A 36 -29.74 -20.54 -1.38
C THR A 36 -30.44 -19.68 -0.35
N VAL A 37 -31.37 -20.25 0.37
CA VAL A 37 -32.03 -19.61 1.49
C VAL A 37 -31.13 -19.84 2.71
N THR A 38 -30.58 -18.77 3.30
CA THR A 38 -29.88 -18.86 4.57
C THR A 38 -30.88 -18.53 5.67
N THR A 39 -31.28 -19.53 6.44
CA THR A 39 -32.14 -19.36 7.61
C THR A 39 -31.24 -19.05 8.80
N TYR A 40 -31.50 -17.93 9.45
CA TYR A 40 -30.91 -17.60 10.74
C TYR A 40 -31.91 -18.03 11.82
N HIS A 41 -31.50 -18.96 12.68
CA HIS A 41 -32.33 -19.43 13.78
C HIS A 41 -32.22 -18.45 14.95
N ALA A 42 -33.26 -18.41 15.79
CA ALA A 42 -33.24 -17.73 17.07
C ALA A 42 -32.08 -18.26 17.92
N ALA A 43 -31.46 -17.40 18.72
CA ALA A 43 -30.43 -17.79 19.66
C ALA A 43 -30.97 -18.81 20.65
N THR A 44 -30.21 -19.87 20.85
CA THR A 44 -30.59 -20.94 21.79
C THR A 44 -29.91 -20.80 23.15
N LEU A 45 -28.82 -20.02 23.20
CA LEU A 45 -28.15 -19.68 24.45
C LEU A 45 -28.79 -18.44 25.09
N LYS A 46 -28.73 -18.37 26.40
CA LYS A 46 -29.15 -17.18 27.15
C LYS A 46 -28.01 -16.14 27.16
N HIS A 47 -28.00 -15.26 26.18
CA HIS A 47 -27.00 -14.20 26.06
C HIS A 47 -27.18 -13.02 27.02
N SER A 48 -28.32 -12.95 27.69
CA SER A 48 -28.57 -12.09 28.88
C SER A 48 -28.57 -12.95 30.10
N GLN A 49 -27.39 -13.26 30.66
CA GLN A 49 -27.21 -14.19 31.76
C GLN A 49 -27.85 -13.71 33.07
N ASP A 50 -28.31 -14.67 33.89
CA ASP A 50 -28.77 -14.39 35.27
C ASP A 50 -27.62 -14.50 36.28
N ALA A 51 -26.49 -15.07 35.89
CA ALA A 51 -25.32 -15.26 36.74
C ALA A 51 -24.58 -13.93 37.03
N GLU A 52 -23.71 -13.96 38.02
CA GLU A 52 -22.88 -12.81 38.37
C GLU A 52 -22.06 -12.35 37.17
N ARG A 53 -21.76 -11.04 37.11
CA ARG A 53 -21.07 -10.44 35.94
C ARG A 53 -19.69 -11.01 35.66
N CYS A 54 -19.00 -11.50 36.68
CA CYS A 54 -17.69 -12.14 36.57
C CYS A 54 -17.75 -13.61 36.14
N GLU A 55 -18.94 -14.23 36.11
CA GLU A 55 -19.08 -15.61 35.69
C GLU A 55 -19.18 -15.73 34.18
N ALA A 56 -18.39 -16.62 33.62
CA ALA A 56 -18.47 -16.97 32.21
C ALA A 56 -19.53 -18.05 31.99
N THR A 57 -20.54 -17.76 31.16
CA THR A 57 -21.72 -18.60 31.03
C THR A 57 -21.79 -19.41 29.74
N HIS A 58 -21.09 -19.02 28.72
CA HIS A 58 -21.01 -19.79 27.49
C HIS A 58 -19.62 -19.68 26.80
N SER A 59 -19.38 -20.55 25.83
CA SER A 59 -18.13 -20.54 25.08
C SER A 59 -18.31 -19.90 23.71
N VAL A 60 -17.26 -19.22 23.27
CA VAL A 60 -17.11 -18.72 21.90
C VAL A 60 -15.97 -19.45 21.21
N THR A 61 -16.14 -19.75 19.92
CA THR A 61 -15.11 -20.34 19.08
C THR A 61 -14.35 -19.23 18.38
N LEU A 62 -13.02 -19.21 18.55
CA LEU A 62 -12.14 -18.19 18.00
C LEU A 62 -11.60 -18.59 16.62
N ASN A 63 -11.54 -17.63 15.69
CA ASN A 63 -10.89 -17.83 14.41
C ASN A 63 -9.36 -17.89 14.61
N LYS A 64 -8.69 -18.95 14.12
CA LYS A 64 -7.25 -19.19 14.29
C LYS A 64 -6.35 -18.07 13.73
N SER A 65 -6.83 -17.31 12.76
CA SER A 65 -6.10 -16.16 12.20
C SER A 65 -6.38 -14.84 12.93
N SER A 66 -7.16 -14.84 14.01
CA SER A 66 -7.56 -13.65 14.75
C SER A 66 -6.52 -13.20 15.77
N VAL A 67 -6.56 -11.91 16.12
CA VAL A 67 -5.83 -11.36 17.27
C VAL A 67 -6.27 -12.01 18.56
N LEU A 68 -7.57 -12.28 18.71
CA LEU A 68 -8.12 -12.99 19.89
C LEU A 68 -7.45 -14.35 20.08
N TYR A 69 -7.37 -15.15 19.00
CA TYR A 69 -6.68 -16.44 19.07
C TYR A 69 -5.20 -16.29 19.45
N ALA A 70 -4.52 -15.31 18.89
CA ALA A 70 -3.11 -15.04 19.22
C ALA A 70 -2.91 -14.64 20.69
N LEU A 71 -3.88 -13.97 21.31
CA LEU A 71 -3.87 -13.55 22.71
C LEU A 71 -4.15 -14.70 23.68
N TYR A 72 -5.22 -15.46 23.40
CA TYR A 72 -5.69 -16.51 24.28
C TYR A 72 -5.03 -17.87 24.05
N LYS A 73 -4.57 -18.12 22.81
CA LYS A 73 -3.97 -19.39 22.36
C LYS A 73 -4.88 -20.61 22.54
N GLU A 74 -6.19 -20.38 22.52
CA GLU A 74 -7.23 -21.37 22.69
C GLU A 74 -8.26 -21.24 21.57
N GLU A 75 -8.81 -22.37 21.11
CA GLU A 75 -9.87 -22.37 20.10
C GLU A 75 -11.24 -21.98 20.69
N ARG A 76 -11.40 -22.19 21.97
CA ARG A 76 -12.64 -21.85 22.70
C ARG A 76 -12.31 -21.03 23.92
N LEU A 77 -13.04 -19.93 24.08
CA LEU A 77 -12.95 -19.06 25.24
C LEU A 77 -14.30 -19.03 25.95
N MET A 78 -14.31 -19.18 27.27
CA MET A 78 -15.49 -18.97 28.09
C MET A 78 -15.69 -17.46 28.32
N VAL A 79 -16.92 -16.96 28.14
CA VAL A 79 -17.25 -15.52 28.24
C VAL A 79 -18.52 -15.28 29.04
N ASN A 80 -18.61 -14.09 29.64
CA ASN A 80 -19.85 -13.57 30.20
C ASN A 80 -20.72 -12.94 29.10
N SER A 81 -22.01 -12.72 29.36
CA SER A 81 -22.93 -12.27 28.33
C SER A 81 -24.12 -11.47 28.91
N PHE A 82 -24.29 -10.24 28.39
CA PHE A 82 -25.33 -9.29 28.86
C PHE A 82 -25.97 -8.55 27.69
N HIS A 83 -26.37 -9.26 26.63
CA HIS A 83 -26.95 -8.65 25.45
C HIS A 83 -28.11 -9.46 24.87
N HIS A 84 -29.05 -8.79 24.21
CA HIS A 84 -30.12 -9.36 23.40
C HIS A 84 -30.04 -8.91 21.95
N GLN A 85 -29.08 -8.05 21.65
CA GLN A 85 -28.74 -7.59 20.28
C GLN A 85 -27.34 -8.09 19.91
N ALA A 86 -27.09 -8.32 18.65
CA ALA A 86 -25.77 -8.71 18.16
C ALA A 86 -25.44 -8.07 16.81
N VAL A 87 -24.18 -8.16 16.42
CA VAL A 87 -23.78 -7.87 15.04
C VAL A 87 -24.42 -8.91 14.13
N LYS A 88 -25.18 -8.45 13.12
CA LYS A 88 -25.77 -9.26 12.06
C LYS A 88 -24.85 -9.39 10.86
N ASP A 89 -24.18 -8.27 10.53
CA ASP A 89 -23.27 -8.15 9.41
C ASP A 89 -22.12 -7.23 9.84
N ALA A 90 -20.91 -7.75 9.81
CA ALA A 90 -19.72 -7.00 10.21
C ALA A 90 -19.35 -5.87 9.20
N GLY A 91 -19.90 -5.91 7.98
CA GLY A 91 -19.55 -4.99 6.90
C GLY A 91 -18.16 -5.28 6.32
N LYS A 92 -17.75 -4.49 5.33
CA LYS A 92 -16.51 -4.73 4.57
C LYS A 92 -15.21 -4.42 5.34
N HIS A 93 -15.30 -3.61 6.41
CA HIS A 93 -14.12 -3.15 7.18
C HIS A 93 -13.78 -4.06 8.36
N PHE A 94 -14.66 -5.01 8.66
CA PHE A 94 -14.45 -5.96 9.75
C PHE A 94 -14.65 -7.39 9.30
N ARG A 95 -13.96 -8.30 9.97
CA ARG A 95 -14.17 -9.74 9.86
C ARG A 95 -14.66 -10.31 11.17
N VAL A 96 -15.48 -11.34 11.11
CA VAL A 96 -15.95 -12.07 12.27
C VAL A 96 -14.82 -12.92 12.81
N THR A 97 -14.55 -12.82 14.12
CA THR A 97 -13.41 -13.49 14.77
C THR A 97 -13.81 -14.37 15.94
N ALA A 98 -15.04 -14.26 16.43
CA ALA A 98 -15.60 -15.20 17.38
C ALA A 98 -17.11 -15.44 17.15
N LEU A 99 -17.53 -16.67 17.32
CA LEU A 99 -18.91 -17.11 17.26
C LEU A 99 -19.26 -17.95 18.49
N SER A 100 -20.45 -17.74 19.05
CA SER A 100 -21.04 -18.67 20.03
C SER A 100 -21.48 -19.97 19.35
N SER A 101 -21.84 -20.99 20.13
CA SER A 101 -22.27 -22.30 19.60
C SER A 101 -23.58 -22.24 18.83
N ASP A 102 -24.40 -21.22 19.05
CA ASP A 102 -25.68 -20.96 18.36
C ASP A 102 -25.51 -19.96 17.18
N GLY A 103 -24.26 -19.60 16.83
CA GLY A 103 -23.94 -18.82 15.65
C GLY A 103 -24.01 -17.30 15.83
N VAL A 104 -24.26 -16.80 17.03
CA VAL A 104 -24.25 -15.36 17.30
C VAL A 104 -22.81 -14.83 17.17
N ILE A 105 -22.66 -13.69 16.48
CA ILE A 105 -21.36 -13.02 16.32
C ILE A 105 -20.97 -12.38 17.65
N GLU A 106 -19.87 -12.88 18.22
CA GLU A 106 -19.37 -12.47 19.52
C GLU A 106 -18.16 -11.54 19.44
N ALA A 107 -17.40 -11.58 18.34
CA ALA A 107 -16.31 -10.63 18.11
C ALA A 107 -16.10 -10.34 16.64
N ILE A 108 -15.64 -9.09 16.40
CA ILE A 108 -15.19 -8.59 15.10
C ILE A 108 -13.85 -7.90 15.27
N GLU A 109 -12.99 -7.97 14.27
CA GLU A 109 -11.75 -7.20 14.20
C GLU A 109 -11.54 -6.61 12.81
N SER A 110 -10.71 -5.55 12.71
CA SER A 110 -10.43 -4.87 11.45
C SER A 110 -9.87 -5.82 10.40
N SER A 111 -10.46 -5.81 9.20
CA SER A 111 -9.93 -6.47 8.01
C SER A 111 -8.76 -5.69 7.35
N GLU A 112 -8.49 -4.47 7.82
CA GLU A 112 -7.47 -3.56 7.29
C GLU A 112 -6.19 -3.54 8.13
N PHE A 113 -5.95 -4.57 8.93
CA PHE A 113 -4.80 -4.71 9.85
C PHE A 113 -4.63 -3.56 10.85
N LYS A 114 -5.69 -2.82 11.14
CA LYS A 114 -5.71 -1.80 12.20
C LYS A 114 -5.95 -2.48 13.56
N PRO A 115 -5.37 -1.98 14.67
CA PRO A 115 -5.60 -2.53 16.00
C PRO A 115 -6.99 -2.11 16.54
N ILE A 116 -8.04 -2.50 15.81
CA ILE A 116 -9.45 -2.24 16.17
C ILE A 116 -10.16 -3.56 16.29
N MET A 117 -10.76 -3.77 17.46
CA MET A 117 -11.49 -4.98 17.81
C MET A 117 -12.75 -4.62 18.61
N GLY A 118 -13.81 -5.36 18.43
CA GLY A 118 -15.01 -5.26 19.24
C GLY A 118 -15.49 -6.64 19.67
N VAL A 119 -15.71 -6.80 20.96
CA VAL A 119 -16.29 -8.02 21.56
C VAL A 119 -17.69 -7.75 22.07
N GLN A 120 -18.56 -8.76 22.12
CA GLN A 120 -19.92 -8.69 22.66
C GLN A 120 -19.93 -8.88 24.17
N TRP A 121 -19.05 -9.74 24.69
CA TRP A 121 -18.91 -9.95 26.13
C TRP A 121 -18.24 -8.73 26.81
N HIS A 122 -18.22 -8.80 28.15
CA HIS A 122 -17.71 -7.73 29.01
C HIS A 122 -16.40 -8.15 29.67
N PRO A 123 -15.24 -7.94 28.99
CA PRO A 123 -13.94 -8.36 29.51
C PRO A 123 -13.55 -7.63 30.82
N GLU A 124 -14.10 -6.45 31.05
CA GLU A 124 -13.85 -5.67 32.27
C GLU A 124 -14.32 -6.41 33.56
N TRP A 125 -15.18 -7.40 33.44
CA TRP A 125 -15.65 -8.20 34.55
C TRP A 125 -14.99 -9.57 34.65
N MET A 126 -14.14 -9.94 33.70
CA MET A 126 -13.58 -11.29 33.58
C MET A 126 -12.19 -11.44 34.24
N GLY A 127 -11.80 -10.56 35.14
CA GLY A 127 -10.52 -10.64 35.87
C GLY A 127 -9.31 -10.73 34.96
N GLU A 128 -8.43 -11.72 35.23
CA GLU A 128 -7.17 -11.87 34.46
C GLU A 128 -7.40 -12.18 32.97
N GLU A 129 -8.40 -13.01 32.66
CA GLU A 129 -8.72 -13.35 31.27
C GLU A 129 -9.18 -12.13 30.47
N GLY A 130 -10.05 -11.31 31.02
CA GLY A 130 -10.45 -10.06 30.41
C GLY A 130 -9.29 -9.06 30.33
N GLY A 131 -8.40 -9.07 31.32
CA GLY A 131 -7.20 -8.25 31.40
C GLY A 131 -6.28 -8.39 30.19
N LYS A 132 -6.22 -9.56 29.54
CA LYS A 132 -5.41 -9.81 28.32
C LYS A 132 -5.77 -8.85 27.18
N LEU A 133 -7.06 -8.54 26.98
CA LEU A 133 -7.51 -7.58 25.96
C LEU A 133 -7.05 -6.15 26.26
N PHE A 134 -7.14 -5.74 27.52
CA PHE A 134 -6.69 -4.41 27.94
C PHE A 134 -5.18 -4.28 27.86
N GLN A 135 -4.43 -5.33 28.22
CA GLN A 135 -2.96 -5.36 28.07
C GLN A 135 -2.58 -5.25 26.59
N TRP A 136 -3.27 -5.96 25.70
CA TRP A 136 -3.08 -5.83 24.25
C TRP A 136 -3.32 -4.38 23.78
N LEU A 137 -4.42 -3.76 24.18
CA LEU A 137 -4.77 -2.38 23.81
C LEU A 137 -3.70 -1.40 24.31
N VAL A 138 -3.27 -1.51 25.56
CA VAL A 138 -2.20 -0.69 26.13
C VAL A 138 -0.89 -0.91 25.38
N GLY A 139 -0.56 -2.17 25.05
CA GLY A 139 0.62 -2.51 24.26
C GLY A 139 0.60 -1.88 22.88
N GLN A 140 -0.53 -1.97 22.15
CA GLN A 140 -0.69 -1.32 20.84
C GLN A 140 -0.57 0.20 20.94
N SER A 141 -1.19 0.81 21.95
CA SER A 141 -1.10 2.25 22.19
C SER A 141 0.33 2.70 22.48
N ASN A 142 1.06 1.95 23.31
CA ASN A 142 2.46 2.24 23.61
C ASN A 142 3.36 2.09 22.38
N ASN A 143 3.18 1.02 21.60
CA ASN A 143 3.92 0.83 20.35
C ASN A 143 3.67 1.98 19.37
N PHE A 144 2.43 2.42 19.23
CA PHE A 144 2.10 3.58 18.40
C PHE A 144 2.78 4.86 18.90
N TYR A 145 2.78 5.10 20.21
CA TYR A 145 3.44 6.24 20.82
C TYR A 145 4.97 6.22 20.58
N LEU A 146 5.61 5.07 20.80
CA LEU A 146 7.05 4.89 20.58
C LEU A 146 7.42 5.06 19.09
N ALA A 147 6.63 4.46 18.18
CA ALA A 147 6.83 4.64 16.74
C ALA A 147 6.70 6.12 16.34
N LYS A 148 5.72 6.81 16.90
CA LYS A 148 5.51 8.25 16.68
C LYS A 148 6.72 9.08 17.13
N GLN A 149 7.28 8.78 18.29
CA GLN A 149 8.49 9.44 18.78
C GLN A 149 9.71 9.12 17.92
N LEU A 150 9.84 7.85 17.49
CA LEU A 150 10.93 7.44 16.61
C LEU A 150 10.88 8.22 15.28
N HIS A 151 9.73 8.28 14.62
CA HIS A 151 9.53 9.04 13.37
C HIS A 151 9.81 10.55 13.50
N GLN A 152 9.64 11.12 14.69
CA GLN A 152 10.02 12.51 14.93
C GLN A 152 11.55 12.71 14.94
N ARG A 153 12.29 11.69 15.38
CA ARG A 153 13.75 11.76 15.58
C ARG A 153 14.55 11.36 14.34
N ILE A 154 14.07 10.37 13.59
CA ILE A 154 14.74 9.85 12.39
C ILE A 154 14.10 10.44 11.13
N LEU A 155 14.88 10.51 10.05
CA LEU A 155 14.37 10.76 8.71
C LEU A 155 13.85 9.43 8.12
N THR A 156 12.60 9.41 7.68
CA THR A 156 11.99 8.25 7.01
C THR A 156 11.88 8.51 5.52
N LEU A 157 12.42 7.60 4.71
CA LEU A 157 12.41 7.68 3.26
C LEU A 157 11.88 6.38 2.67
N ASP A 158 10.88 6.48 1.80
CA ASP A 158 10.54 5.42 0.85
C ASP A 158 11.37 5.61 -0.41
N THR A 159 12.19 4.63 -0.73
CA THR A 159 13.17 4.74 -1.81
C THR A 159 12.59 4.48 -3.18
N HIS A 160 11.35 3.98 -3.30
CA HIS A 160 10.71 3.71 -4.59
C HIS A 160 9.18 3.73 -4.49
N CYS A 161 8.54 4.54 -5.33
CA CYS A 161 7.08 4.62 -5.38
C CYS A 161 6.60 4.83 -6.82
N ASP A 162 5.73 3.92 -7.29
CA ASP A 162 5.18 3.89 -8.64
C ASP A 162 3.86 4.64 -8.79
N THR A 163 3.44 5.44 -7.83
CA THR A 163 2.23 6.27 -7.97
C THR A 163 2.17 7.03 -9.29
N PRO A 164 3.29 7.55 -9.87
CA PRO A 164 3.26 8.22 -11.18
C PRO A 164 2.76 7.36 -12.35
N MET A 165 2.80 6.04 -12.26
CA MET A 165 2.21 5.15 -13.29
C MET A 165 0.71 5.41 -13.52
N PHE A 166 0.02 5.98 -12.54
CA PHE A 166 -1.42 6.26 -12.60
C PHE A 166 -1.76 7.67 -13.09
N PHE A 167 -0.77 8.50 -13.43
CA PHE A 167 -1.01 9.84 -14.00
C PHE A 167 -1.79 9.79 -15.33
N PRO A 168 -1.58 8.80 -16.22
CA PRO A 168 -2.41 8.64 -17.40
C PRO A 168 -3.89 8.40 -17.11
N GLN A 169 -4.23 7.88 -15.91
CA GLN A 169 -5.60 7.67 -15.46
C GLN A 169 -6.15 8.87 -14.64
N GLY A 170 -5.47 10.01 -14.66
CA GLY A 170 -5.90 11.23 -13.97
C GLY A 170 -5.69 11.24 -12.46
N VAL A 171 -4.81 10.38 -11.95
CA VAL A 171 -4.44 10.40 -10.52
C VAL A 171 -3.56 11.61 -10.25
N ASN A 172 -3.82 12.29 -9.13
CA ASN A 172 -2.94 13.30 -8.55
C ASN A 172 -2.58 12.87 -7.12
N PHE A 173 -1.30 12.76 -6.82
CA PHE A 173 -0.86 12.24 -5.52
C PHE A 173 -1.09 13.20 -4.33
N ASP A 174 -1.47 14.44 -4.57
CA ASP A 174 -1.91 15.39 -3.54
C ASP A 174 -3.39 15.23 -3.13
N GLN A 175 -4.13 14.38 -3.86
CA GLN A 175 -5.51 14.05 -3.56
C GLN A 175 -5.61 12.62 -3.03
N ARG A 176 -6.57 12.40 -2.10
CA ARG A 176 -6.85 11.04 -1.63
C ARG A 176 -7.53 10.23 -2.74
N ASP A 177 -6.89 9.16 -3.15
CA ASP A 177 -7.40 8.26 -4.18
C ASP A 177 -7.32 6.79 -3.71
N SER A 178 -8.43 6.07 -3.86
CA SER A 178 -8.51 4.65 -3.47
C SER A 178 -7.81 3.71 -4.46
N ARG A 179 -7.47 4.18 -5.66
CA ARG A 179 -6.79 3.40 -6.70
C ARG A 179 -5.30 3.24 -6.44
N ILE A 180 -4.72 4.10 -5.59
CA ILE A 180 -3.30 4.09 -5.25
C ILE A 180 -3.09 3.84 -3.76
N LEU A 181 -1.98 3.19 -3.43
CA LEU A 181 -1.60 2.91 -2.05
C LEU A 181 -0.82 4.07 -1.40
N TYR A 182 -0.28 4.99 -2.20
CA TYR A 182 0.55 6.09 -1.75
C TYR A 182 0.06 7.42 -2.32
N ASP A 183 -0.34 8.32 -1.43
CA ASP A 183 -0.67 9.71 -1.72
C ASP A 183 -0.18 10.62 -0.58
N LEU A 184 -0.22 11.93 -0.76
CA LEU A 184 0.25 12.90 0.23
C LEU A 184 -0.49 12.78 1.58
N HIS A 185 -1.77 12.40 1.57
CA HIS A 185 -2.54 12.20 2.79
C HIS A 185 -2.07 10.96 3.54
N LYS A 186 -1.89 9.82 2.84
CA LYS A 186 -1.37 8.58 3.43
C LYS A 186 0.06 8.75 3.93
N MET A 187 0.92 9.44 3.16
CA MET A 187 2.28 9.83 3.57
C MET A 187 2.26 10.62 4.88
N THR A 188 1.33 11.57 5.01
CA THR A 188 1.19 12.41 6.19
C THR A 188 0.67 11.61 7.40
N GLU A 189 -0.35 10.77 7.19
CA GLU A 189 -0.91 9.89 8.21
C GLU A 189 0.12 8.87 8.72
N GLY A 190 0.89 8.28 7.78
CA GLY A 190 2.00 7.36 8.07
C GLY A 190 3.25 8.04 8.65
N ARG A 191 3.27 9.38 8.70
CA ARG A 191 4.39 10.20 9.20
C ARG A 191 5.69 9.96 8.47
N GLN A 192 5.62 9.64 7.20
CA GLN A 192 6.78 9.50 6.34
C GLN A 192 7.28 10.88 5.93
N ASP A 193 8.61 11.07 5.90
CA ASP A 193 9.21 12.37 5.62
C ASP A 193 9.52 12.56 4.14
N ALA A 194 9.96 11.51 3.47
CA ALA A 194 10.39 11.58 2.08
C ALA A 194 9.98 10.35 1.26
N VAL A 195 9.84 10.53 -0.04
CA VAL A 195 9.58 9.47 -1.01
C VAL A 195 10.30 9.74 -2.31
N THR A 196 10.84 8.69 -2.93
CA THR A 196 11.34 8.74 -4.31
C THR A 196 10.25 8.28 -5.26
N MET A 197 9.76 9.18 -6.11
CA MET A 197 8.77 8.88 -7.13
C MET A 197 9.46 8.49 -8.42
N ALA A 198 9.18 7.26 -8.89
CA ALA A 198 9.80 6.71 -10.08
C ALA A 198 9.02 7.06 -11.35
N ALA A 199 9.71 7.53 -12.37
CA ALA A 199 9.22 7.51 -13.74
C ALA A 199 9.43 6.09 -14.28
N TYR A 200 8.41 5.23 -14.14
CA TYR A 200 8.44 3.88 -14.68
C TYR A 200 8.26 3.89 -16.20
N LEU A 201 9.15 3.22 -16.91
CA LEU A 201 9.16 3.09 -18.37
C LEU A 201 8.93 1.63 -18.75
N PRO A 202 7.73 1.26 -19.21
CA PRO A 202 7.43 -0.12 -19.57
C PRO A 202 8.29 -0.60 -20.73
N GLN A 203 8.85 -1.81 -20.62
CA GLN A 203 9.67 -2.42 -21.65
C GLN A 203 8.80 -2.88 -22.83
N PRO A 204 8.96 -2.36 -24.04
CA PRO A 204 8.29 -2.89 -25.23
C PRO A 204 8.87 -4.26 -25.60
N LYS A 205 8.05 -5.11 -26.20
CA LYS A 205 8.54 -6.34 -26.83
C LYS A 205 9.28 -6.00 -28.12
N ILE A 206 10.11 -6.93 -28.60
CA ILE A 206 10.80 -6.80 -29.88
C ILE A 206 9.79 -6.50 -31.00
N GLY A 207 10.00 -5.39 -31.71
CA GLY A 207 9.10 -4.91 -32.77
C GLY A 207 7.91 -4.07 -32.34
N GLU A 208 7.71 -3.84 -31.03
CA GLU A 208 6.69 -2.93 -30.52
C GLU A 208 7.31 -1.53 -30.26
N SER A 209 6.50 -0.49 -30.46
CA SER A 209 6.89 0.87 -30.08
C SER A 209 6.69 1.10 -28.58
N PHE A 210 7.50 1.98 -27.98
CA PHE A 210 7.33 2.39 -26.58
C PHE A 210 5.94 2.98 -26.33
N SER A 211 5.45 3.83 -27.24
CA SER A 211 4.14 4.49 -27.12
C SER A 211 2.97 3.51 -27.06
N SER A 212 3.12 2.28 -27.62
CA SER A 212 2.09 1.23 -27.53
C SER A 212 1.87 0.69 -26.09
N LYS A 213 2.81 0.95 -25.19
CA LYS A 213 2.75 0.52 -23.79
C LYS A 213 2.18 1.58 -22.85
N ILE A 214 1.94 2.78 -23.37
CA ILE A 214 1.47 3.94 -22.60
C ILE A 214 0.00 4.21 -22.94
N ASP A 215 -0.81 4.52 -21.95
CA ASP A 215 -2.17 5.05 -22.17
C ASP A 215 -2.11 6.49 -22.67
N VAL A 216 -1.74 6.66 -23.94
CA VAL A 216 -1.60 7.96 -24.60
C VAL A 216 -2.92 8.71 -24.65
N GLU A 217 -4.04 8.01 -24.84
CA GLU A 217 -5.37 8.62 -24.86
C GLU A 217 -5.80 9.11 -23.47
N GLY A 218 -5.44 8.38 -22.42
CA GLY A 218 -5.59 8.86 -21.05
C GLY A 218 -4.76 10.13 -20.80
N LEU A 219 -3.49 10.14 -21.19
CA LEU A 219 -2.65 11.33 -21.08
C LEU A 219 -3.25 12.54 -21.82
N LYS A 220 -3.71 12.38 -23.06
CA LYS A 220 -4.39 13.45 -23.82
C LYS A 220 -5.64 13.97 -23.14
N ARG A 221 -6.45 13.06 -22.55
CA ARG A 221 -7.69 13.40 -21.86
C ARG A 221 -7.45 14.31 -20.67
N TYR A 222 -6.44 13.99 -19.85
CA TYR A 222 -6.13 14.74 -18.64
C TYR A 222 -5.16 15.90 -18.86
N ASN A 223 -4.47 15.94 -20.02
CA ASN A 223 -3.47 16.96 -20.36
C ASN A 223 -3.67 17.42 -21.83
N PRO A 224 -4.81 18.03 -22.19
CA PRO A 224 -5.11 18.37 -23.59
C PRO A 224 -4.12 19.36 -24.20
N HIS A 225 -3.41 20.13 -23.38
CA HIS A 225 -2.36 21.05 -23.84
C HIS A 225 -1.08 20.35 -24.30
N LEU A 226 -0.91 19.05 -24.03
CA LEU A 226 0.26 18.25 -24.40
C LEU A 226 0.05 17.40 -25.66
N ILE A 227 -1.04 17.56 -26.40
CA ILE A 227 -1.40 16.68 -27.54
C ILE A 227 -0.25 16.62 -28.57
N GLU A 228 0.38 17.74 -28.90
CA GLU A 228 1.48 17.78 -29.86
C GLU A 228 2.70 16.99 -29.35
N THR A 229 3.09 17.18 -28.11
CA THR A 229 4.17 16.43 -27.45
C THR A 229 3.86 14.93 -27.42
N LEU A 230 2.62 14.55 -27.14
CA LEU A 230 2.17 13.15 -27.05
C LEU A 230 2.14 12.44 -28.40
N ASN A 231 2.07 13.18 -29.52
CA ASN A 231 2.19 12.61 -30.88
C ASN A 231 3.62 12.14 -31.19
N HIS A 232 4.61 12.64 -30.44
CA HIS A 232 6.04 12.29 -30.57
C HIS A 232 6.58 11.67 -29.28
N LEU A 233 5.76 10.84 -28.60
CA LEU A 233 6.09 10.27 -27.31
C LEU A 233 7.24 9.28 -27.40
N SER A 234 8.39 9.67 -26.85
CA SER A 234 9.56 8.81 -26.65
C SER A 234 9.76 8.51 -25.15
N PRO A 235 10.60 7.53 -24.77
CA PRO A 235 10.88 7.23 -23.36
C PRO A 235 11.38 8.45 -22.57
N ALA A 236 12.31 9.25 -23.13
CA ALA A 236 12.81 10.45 -22.48
C ALA A 236 11.71 11.52 -22.32
N VAL A 237 10.89 11.72 -23.34
CA VAL A 237 9.74 12.64 -23.28
C VAL A 237 8.77 12.21 -22.21
N TYR A 238 8.44 10.92 -22.13
CA TYR A 238 7.51 10.40 -21.12
C TYR A 238 8.03 10.59 -19.69
N ALA A 239 9.32 10.30 -19.42
CA ALA A 239 9.94 10.55 -18.13
C ALA A 239 9.85 12.03 -17.73
N ASN A 240 10.13 12.94 -18.67
CA ASN A 240 10.01 14.37 -18.41
C ASN A 240 8.57 14.80 -18.12
N LEU A 241 7.57 14.29 -18.83
CA LEU A 241 6.16 14.58 -18.55
C LEU A 241 5.75 14.15 -17.14
N ILE A 242 6.25 13.01 -16.65
CA ILE A 242 6.02 12.56 -15.27
C ILE A 242 6.64 13.56 -14.29
N PHE A 243 7.88 13.98 -14.48
CA PHE A 243 8.54 14.95 -13.61
C PHE A 243 7.88 16.32 -13.65
N ASP A 244 7.48 16.81 -14.84
CA ASP A 244 6.74 18.06 -14.98
C ASP A 244 5.42 18.02 -14.20
N LYS A 245 4.71 16.89 -14.22
CA LYS A 245 3.48 16.70 -13.45
C LYS A 245 3.74 16.70 -11.94
N ILE A 246 4.79 16.04 -11.49
CA ILE A 246 5.19 16.07 -10.08
C ILE A 246 5.56 17.50 -9.66
N GLU A 247 6.35 18.22 -10.46
CA GLU A 247 6.74 19.62 -10.21
C GLU A 247 5.51 20.55 -10.14
N GLU A 248 4.52 20.34 -11.03
CA GLU A 248 3.26 21.08 -10.99
C GLU A 248 2.53 20.88 -9.66
N ILE A 249 2.35 19.60 -9.23
CA ILE A 249 1.69 19.27 -7.98
C ILE A 249 2.45 19.86 -6.78
N VAL A 250 3.78 19.73 -6.76
CA VAL A 250 4.61 20.30 -5.70
C VAL A 250 4.47 21.82 -5.66
N LYS A 251 4.46 22.49 -6.81
CA LYS A 251 4.27 23.94 -6.90
C LYS A 251 2.94 24.41 -6.32
N GLN A 252 1.86 23.63 -6.52
CA GLN A 252 0.54 23.92 -5.96
C GLN A 252 0.49 23.67 -4.43
N ASN A 253 1.38 22.85 -3.91
CA ASN A 253 1.40 22.38 -2.52
C ASN A 253 2.68 22.76 -1.74
N GLN A 254 3.38 23.82 -2.11
CA GLN A 254 4.70 24.24 -1.54
C GLN A 254 4.76 24.38 -0.04
N ARG A 255 3.60 24.59 0.60
CA ARG A 255 3.51 24.65 2.06
C ARG A 255 3.77 23.30 2.72
N TYR A 256 3.46 22.20 2.04
CA TYR A 256 3.44 20.85 2.59
C TYR A 256 4.53 19.94 2.03
N ILE A 257 4.92 20.18 0.78
CA ILE A 257 5.88 19.35 0.04
C ILE A 257 6.89 20.20 -0.72
N SER A 258 8.05 19.63 -0.98
CA SER A 258 9.10 20.21 -1.85
C SER A 258 9.86 19.09 -2.58
N ILE A 259 10.61 19.46 -3.60
CA ILE A 259 11.53 18.55 -4.28
C ILE A 259 12.87 18.63 -3.57
N ALA A 260 13.36 17.49 -3.09
CA ALA A 260 14.68 17.35 -2.51
C ALA A 260 15.66 16.80 -3.57
N ARG A 261 16.82 17.42 -3.67
CA ARG A 261 17.89 17.03 -4.59
C ARG A 261 19.16 16.63 -3.87
N THR A 262 19.26 16.98 -2.59
CA THR A 262 20.40 16.68 -1.74
C THR A 262 19.94 16.12 -0.40
N PRO A 263 20.80 15.38 0.33
CA PRO A 263 20.49 14.96 1.69
C PRO A 263 20.15 16.13 2.64
N SER A 264 20.77 17.28 2.42
CA SER A 264 20.50 18.49 3.23
C SER A 264 19.07 18.98 3.05
N ASP A 265 18.51 18.89 1.84
CA ASP A 265 17.13 19.30 1.56
C ASP A 265 16.14 18.44 2.37
N LEU A 266 16.39 17.12 2.48
CA LEU A 266 15.55 16.19 3.24
C LEU A 266 15.45 16.59 4.71
N TYR A 267 16.59 16.92 5.35
CA TYR A 267 16.64 17.35 6.74
C TYR A 267 16.04 18.73 6.94
N GLU A 268 16.24 19.64 5.97
CA GLU A 268 15.67 20.98 6.03
C GLU A 268 14.14 20.93 5.91
N ASP A 269 13.60 20.14 4.99
CA ASP A 269 12.17 19.95 4.83
C ASP A 269 11.54 19.36 6.08
N LYS A 270 12.16 18.32 6.65
CA LYS A 270 11.70 17.75 7.92
C LYS A 270 11.65 18.81 9.04
N ARG A 271 12.68 19.65 9.18
CA ARG A 271 12.69 20.73 10.16
C ARG A 271 11.59 21.76 9.92
N LYS A 272 11.23 22.00 8.66
CA LYS A 272 10.14 22.91 8.26
C LYS A 272 8.76 22.27 8.31
N GLY A 273 8.66 20.98 8.66
CA GLY A 273 7.41 20.22 8.68
C GLY A 273 6.85 19.90 7.29
N ARG A 274 7.70 19.94 6.25
CA ARG A 274 7.35 19.57 4.87
C ARG A 274 7.76 18.14 4.59
N LYS A 275 7.16 17.56 3.54
CA LYS A 275 7.51 16.28 2.96
C LYS A 275 8.39 16.50 1.74
N SER A 276 9.34 15.61 1.51
CA SER A 276 10.26 15.67 0.37
C SER A 276 9.88 14.67 -0.71
N ILE A 277 9.88 15.13 -1.95
CA ILE A 277 9.75 14.28 -3.14
C ILE A 277 11.10 14.24 -3.84
N MET A 278 11.57 13.05 -4.17
CA MET A 278 12.78 12.81 -4.97
C MET A 278 12.39 12.16 -6.30
N PHE A 279 13.22 12.29 -7.31
CA PHE A 279 12.99 11.71 -8.63
C PHE A 279 13.87 10.49 -8.88
N ALA A 280 13.29 9.48 -9.52
CA ALA A 280 14.03 8.37 -10.08
C ALA A 280 13.47 7.98 -11.45
N ILE A 281 14.25 7.23 -12.20
CA ILE A 281 13.83 6.59 -13.45
C ILE A 281 13.91 5.08 -13.24
N GLU A 282 12.81 4.38 -13.49
CA GLU A 282 12.81 2.93 -13.56
C GLU A 282 12.78 2.46 -15.01
N ASN A 283 13.85 1.81 -15.43
CA ASN A 283 14.23 1.37 -16.75
C ASN A 283 15.00 2.45 -17.55
N GLY A 284 16.27 2.17 -17.85
CA GLY A 284 17.20 3.02 -18.58
C GLY A 284 16.82 3.35 -20.03
N LEU A 285 15.66 2.89 -20.52
CA LEU A 285 15.10 3.28 -21.82
C LEU A 285 15.02 4.79 -22.00
N ALA A 286 14.86 5.56 -20.91
CA ALA A 286 14.87 7.02 -20.95
C ALA A 286 16.16 7.61 -21.54
N LEU A 287 17.24 6.85 -21.54
CA LEU A 287 18.52 7.32 -22.06
C LEU A 287 18.57 7.30 -23.60
N GLU A 288 17.71 6.52 -24.27
CA GLU A 288 17.57 6.51 -25.74
C GLU A 288 18.91 6.36 -26.49
N HIS A 289 19.79 5.51 -25.95
CA HIS A 289 21.15 5.29 -26.47
C HIS A 289 22.01 6.58 -26.59
N LYS A 290 21.80 7.54 -25.64
CA LYS A 290 22.47 8.84 -25.61
C LYS A 290 23.03 9.15 -24.25
N LEU A 291 24.33 9.30 -24.09
CA LEU A 291 24.97 9.66 -22.81
C LEU A 291 24.59 11.07 -22.35
N GLU A 292 24.23 11.96 -23.26
CA GLU A 292 23.77 13.31 -22.95
C GLU A 292 22.48 13.30 -22.10
N ASN A 293 21.65 12.25 -22.26
CA ASN A 293 20.43 12.09 -21.46
C ASN A 293 20.74 11.79 -19.99
N VAL A 294 21.87 11.18 -19.65
CA VAL A 294 22.32 11.03 -18.26
C VAL A 294 22.49 12.41 -17.62
N LYS A 295 23.21 13.31 -18.29
CA LYS A 295 23.43 14.69 -17.84
C LYS A 295 22.10 15.47 -17.76
N HIS A 296 21.22 15.30 -18.74
CA HIS A 296 19.90 15.92 -18.75
C HIS A 296 19.11 15.53 -17.49
N PHE A 297 19.01 14.24 -17.17
CA PHE A 297 18.27 13.77 -16.01
C PHE A 297 18.94 14.12 -14.68
N ALA A 298 20.26 14.19 -14.62
CA ALA A 298 20.98 14.74 -13.47
C ALA A 298 20.57 16.19 -13.20
N GLN A 299 20.49 17.03 -14.24
CA GLN A 299 20.02 18.41 -14.11
C GLN A 299 18.56 18.53 -13.69
N ARG A 300 17.71 17.55 -14.06
CA ARG A 300 16.34 17.43 -13.57
C ARG A 300 16.27 17.05 -12.08
N GLY A 301 17.35 16.54 -11.50
CA GLY A 301 17.44 16.11 -10.11
C GLY A 301 17.09 14.66 -9.90
N VAL A 302 17.22 13.82 -10.92
CA VAL A 302 17.08 12.36 -10.80
C VAL A 302 18.17 11.83 -9.89
N THR A 303 17.79 11.06 -8.88
CA THR A 303 18.70 10.52 -7.85
C THR A 303 19.27 9.16 -8.21
N TYR A 304 18.50 8.33 -8.91
CA TYR A 304 18.95 7.05 -9.44
C TYR A 304 18.25 6.69 -10.75
N ILE A 305 18.87 5.80 -11.51
CA ILE A 305 18.28 5.17 -12.70
C ILE A 305 18.44 3.66 -12.58
N THR A 306 17.33 2.92 -12.62
CA THR A 306 17.32 1.46 -12.75
C THR A 306 17.71 1.10 -14.17
N LEU A 307 18.77 0.31 -14.35
CA LEU A 307 19.37 0.08 -15.67
C LEU A 307 18.44 -0.62 -16.66
N CYS A 308 17.66 -1.59 -16.19
CA CYS A 308 16.66 -2.31 -17.00
C CYS A 308 15.42 -2.65 -16.16
N HIS A 309 14.38 -3.26 -16.76
CA HIS A 309 13.21 -3.74 -16.04
C HIS A 309 12.84 -5.17 -16.47
N ASN A 310 11.70 -5.42 -17.08
CA ASN A 310 11.20 -6.75 -17.43
C ASN A 310 11.73 -7.32 -18.76
N GLY A 311 12.83 -6.84 -19.25
CA GLY A 311 13.50 -7.31 -20.49
C GLY A 311 14.84 -6.63 -20.69
N ASP A 312 15.68 -7.22 -21.53
CA ASP A 312 16.95 -6.64 -21.91
C ASP A 312 16.73 -5.33 -22.67
N ASN A 313 17.61 -4.39 -22.47
CA ASN A 313 17.67 -3.15 -23.23
C ASN A 313 19.10 -2.93 -23.75
N ASP A 314 19.42 -1.76 -24.30
CA ASP A 314 20.76 -1.45 -24.81
C ASP A 314 21.83 -1.27 -23.72
N ILE A 315 21.44 -1.25 -22.45
CA ILE A 315 22.34 -1.05 -21.30
C ILE A 315 22.76 -2.39 -20.68
N CYS A 316 21.82 -3.28 -20.39
CA CYS A 316 22.13 -4.55 -19.75
C CYS A 316 21.01 -5.60 -19.92
N ASP A 317 21.34 -6.82 -19.54
CA ASP A 317 20.40 -7.93 -19.47
C ASP A 317 19.59 -7.89 -18.19
N SER A 318 18.28 -8.13 -18.33
CA SER A 318 17.32 -8.25 -17.23
C SER A 318 17.26 -9.69 -16.70
N ALA A 319 16.88 -9.86 -15.44
CA ALA A 319 16.55 -11.17 -14.87
C ALA A 319 15.38 -11.87 -15.59
N ARG A 320 14.59 -11.12 -16.35
CA ARG A 320 13.47 -11.62 -17.19
C ARG A 320 13.75 -11.45 -18.68
N GLY A 321 15.00 -11.17 -19.06
CA GLY A 321 15.46 -11.02 -20.44
C GLY A 321 15.89 -12.32 -21.09
N CYS A 322 16.49 -12.18 -22.25
CA CYS A 322 17.01 -13.27 -23.10
C CYS A 322 18.52 -13.45 -23.01
N ASN A 323 19.20 -12.71 -22.13
CA ASN A 323 20.65 -12.69 -21.97
C ASN A 323 21.37 -12.21 -23.26
N THR A 324 20.92 -11.11 -23.80
CA THR A 324 21.35 -10.54 -25.09
C THR A 324 22.83 -10.11 -25.11
N HIS A 325 23.35 -9.60 -23.98
CA HIS A 325 24.69 -9.02 -23.86
C HIS A 325 25.65 -9.92 -23.07
N GLY A 326 25.12 -10.89 -22.31
CA GLY A 326 25.88 -11.64 -21.32
C GLY A 326 26.29 -10.79 -20.11
N GLY A 327 25.42 -9.85 -19.70
CA GLY A 327 25.62 -8.93 -18.60
C GLY A 327 25.38 -7.47 -19.00
N VAL A 328 26.26 -6.56 -18.57
CA VAL A 328 26.25 -5.14 -18.98
C VAL A 328 26.86 -4.99 -20.37
N SER A 329 26.19 -4.26 -21.27
CA SER A 329 26.70 -3.97 -22.62
C SER A 329 27.84 -2.97 -22.58
N LYS A 330 28.54 -2.79 -23.72
CA LYS A 330 29.59 -1.74 -23.85
C LYS A 330 29.00 -0.34 -23.65
N PHE A 331 27.80 -0.09 -24.16
CA PHE A 331 27.11 1.19 -23.92
C PHE A 331 26.72 1.33 -22.47
N GLY A 332 26.24 0.24 -21.84
CA GLY A 332 25.90 0.20 -20.42
C GLY A 332 27.08 0.53 -19.50
N GLU A 333 28.30 0.06 -19.86
CA GLU A 333 29.51 0.44 -19.12
C GLU A 333 29.77 1.96 -19.18
N GLU A 334 29.57 2.59 -20.33
CA GLU A 334 29.70 4.05 -20.50
C GLU A 334 28.59 4.78 -19.71
N VAL A 335 27.37 4.28 -19.75
CA VAL A 335 26.22 4.80 -18.96
C VAL A 335 26.52 4.81 -17.46
N ILE A 336 26.97 3.69 -16.90
CA ILE A 336 27.31 3.58 -15.49
C ILE A 336 28.39 4.61 -15.09
N LYS A 337 29.45 4.71 -15.91
CA LYS A 337 30.52 5.70 -15.68
C LYS A 337 30.01 7.13 -15.76
N GLU A 338 29.11 7.43 -16.70
CA GLU A 338 28.53 8.77 -16.84
C GLU A 338 27.53 9.08 -15.69
N MET A 339 26.76 8.10 -15.24
CA MET A 339 25.92 8.24 -14.03
C MET A 339 26.77 8.61 -12.81
N ASN A 340 27.87 7.89 -12.59
CA ASN A 340 28.80 8.19 -11.50
C ASN A 340 29.35 9.62 -11.57
N ARG A 341 29.76 10.10 -12.78
CA ARG A 341 30.26 11.48 -12.98
C ARG A 341 29.23 12.54 -12.68
N ASN A 342 27.95 12.26 -12.93
CA ASN A 342 26.86 13.21 -12.75
C ASN A 342 26.15 13.07 -11.40
N GLY A 343 26.60 12.17 -10.52
CA GLY A 343 26.03 11.97 -9.18
C GLY A 343 24.67 11.26 -9.18
N ILE A 344 24.36 10.49 -10.22
CA ILE A 344 23.18 9.61 -10.28
C ILE A 344 23.60 8.23 -9.78
N MET A 345 22.90 7.67 -8.80
CA MET A 345 23.15 6.32 -8.32
C MET A 345 22.71 5.29 -9.36
N VAL A 346 23.49 4.22 -9.49
CA VAL A 346 23.14 3.07 -10.32
C VAL A 346 22.22 2.15 -9.54
N ASP A 347 21.02 1.91 -10.06
CA ASP A 347 20.10 0.94 -9.50
C ASP A 347 20.15 -0.35 -10.32
N LEU A 348 20.54 -1.44 -9.65
CA LEU A 348 20.70 -2.77 -10.23
C LEU A 348 19.48 -3.66 -10.06
N SER A 349 18.37 -3.12 -9.54
CA SER A 349 17.08 -3.82 -9.47
C SER A 349 16.69 -4.34 -10.86
N HIS A 350 16.05 -5.50 -10.93
CA HIS A 350 15.64 -6.17 -12.17
C HIS A 350 16.79 -6.69 -13.05
N GLY A 351 18.04 -6.33 -12.79
CA GLY A 351 19.20 -6.82 -13.53
C GLY A 351 19.36 -8.34 -13.42
N GLY A 352 19.80 -8.98 -14.51
CA GLY A 352 20.25 -10.36 -14.47
C GLY A 352 21.48 -10.51 -13.55
N GLU A 353 21.73 -11.71 -13.05
CA GLU A 353 22.85 -11.96 -12.11
C GLU A 353 24.17 -11.40 -12.64
N LYS A 354 24.50 -11.67 -13.89
CA LYS A 354 25.72 -11.17 -14.52
C LYS A 354 25.73 -9.64 -14.62
N SER A 355 24.60 -9.02 -15.00
CA SER A 355 24.45 -7.55 -15.07
C SER A 355 24.63 -6.91 -13.69
N PHE A 356 24.18 -7.57 -12.62
CA PHE A 356 24.36 -7.12 -11.24
C PHE A 356 25.84 -7.08 -10.86
N TYR A 357 26.60 -8.16 -11.09
CA TYR A 357 28.01 -8.21 -10.76
C TYR A 357 28.85 -7.29 -11.64
N ASP A 358 28.55 -7.20 -12.95
CA ASP A 358 29.22 -6.25 -13.85
C ASP A 358 28.98 -4.81 -13.40
N GLY A 359 27.72 -4.46 -13.09
CA GLY A 359 27.38 -3.11 -12.61
C GLY A 359 28.08 -2.75 -11.29
N LEU A 360 28.20 -3.72 -10.38
CA LEU A 360 28.92 -3.56 -9.13
C LEU A 360 30.43 -3.36 -9.35
N GLU A 361 31.03 -4.05 -10.33
CA GLU A 361 32.46 -3.93 -10.66
C GLU A 361 32.76 -2.61 -11.39
N ILE A 362 31.88 -2.17 -12.30
CA ILE A 362 32.08 -0.95 -13.11
C ILE A 362 31.83 0.32 -12.27
N SER A 363 30.85 0.29 -11.35
CA SER A 363 30.50 1.47 -10.56
C SER A 363 31.59 1.81 -9.55
N THR A 364 32.03 3.08 -9.56
CA THR A 364 32.95 3.61 -8.56
C THR A 364 32.24 4.32 -7.41
N MET A 365 30.90 4.39 -7.47
CA MET A 365 30.02 5.02 -6.47
C MET A 365 29.09 3.97 -5.87
N PRO A 366 28.51 4.22 -4.69
CA PRO A 366 27.51 3.31 -4.12
C PRO A 366 26.37 3.04 -5.10
N ILE A 367 25.91 1.81 -5.12
CA ILE A 367 24.78 1.35 -5.91
C ILE A 367 23.54 1.18 -5.01
N VAL A 368 22.35 1.05 -5.63
CA VAL A 368 21.11 0.63 -5.00
C VAL A 368 20.54 -0.61 -5.69
N CYS A 369 19.68 -1.35 -5.01
CA CYS A 369 18.91 -2.47 -5.55
C CYS A 369 17.71 -2.80 -4.64
#